data_f501db866f726365b3456da6f8c6a85d
#
_entry.id   f501db866f726365b3456da6f8c6a85d
#
_cell.length_a   1.000
_cell.length_b   1.000
_cell.length_c   1.000
_cell.angle_alpha   90.00
_cell.angle_beta   90.00
_cell.angle_gamma   90.00
#
_symmetry.space_group_name_H-M   'P 1'
#
loop_
_entity.id
_entity.type
_entity.pdbx_description
1 polymer ?
#
loop_
_entity_poly.entity_id
_entity_poly.type
_entity_poly.pdbx_seq_one_letter_code
_entity_poly.pdbx_strand_id
1 'polypeptide(L)'
;MNSIEIEDSLGLTICMKQPVAIERGLGSHVWDDKGARYLDFTAGWGVTSLGHSHPVLVSAIQEQAAKIMQNPNSGFTYSPVRARLLTLLQEVLPQGLIRVFFANSGAEANDAAVKLARKVTGRPEVIAVAGSFHGRTLSTLSLSGGSDNAAKYLPLVPDNSFVPFGEIDALAAALSDRVAAVILEPVQGEGGVRVPPKGYLKDVAALCEAHGALLIADEVQTGFCRTGSFFAVDAEQVRPDILTMGKGIAGGFPFAAFALTEAVAAGVNKGDHGGTYCGNPLGCAASLAVLRYLLEHKIAERVTRMGQFALQHLERLAQRYPESIVQVRGRGLLIGLQMHSDAQVSELTERCLALGLMVTPTRNAVLRIIPNLLITKDELLGGFETLESALAVMCSRDSVAA
;
A
#
# COMPACT_ATOMS: atom_id res chain seq x y z
N MET A 1 -8.49 -18.49 -29.38
CA MET A 1 -8.58 -17.34 -28.44
C MET A 1 -7.23 -17.18 -27.78
N ASN A 2 -6.71 -15.96 -27.72
CA ASN A 2 -5.51 -15.62 -26.94
C ASN A 2 -5.85 -15.40 -25.45
N SER A 3 -4.84 -15.18 -24.60
CA SER A 3 -5.04 -15.01 -23.15
C SER A 3 -6.01 -13.89 -22.80
N ILE A 4 -5.96 -12.76 -23.51
CA ILE A 4 -6.84 -11.59 -23.30
C ILE A 4 -8.29 -11.97 -23.63
N GLU A 5 -8.53 -12.58 -24.80
CA GLU A 5 -9.88 -13.02 -25.23
C GLU A 5 -10.50 -14.02 -24.25
N ILE A 6 -9.69 -14.95 -23.72
CA ILE A 6 -10.13 -15.95 -22.74
C ILE A 6 -10.51 -15.26 -21.41
N GLU A 7 -9.64 -14.39 -20.90
CA GLU A 7 -9.91 -13.69 -19.66
C GLU A 7 -11.10 -12.74 -19.75
N ASP A 8 -11.30 -12.07 -20.88
CA ASP A 8 -12.45 -11.19 -21.09
C ASP A 8 -13.75 -11.96 -21.23
N SER A 9 -13.71 -13.18 -21.77
CA SER A 9 -14.90 -14.01 -21.95
C SER A 9 -15.30 -14.81 -20.71
N LEU A 10 -14.34 -15.24 -19.89
CA LEU A 10 -14.57 -16.13 -18.75
C LEU A 10 -14.35 -15.47 -17.39
N GLY A 11 -13.54 -14.43 -17.33
CA GLY A 11 -13.26 -13.68 -16.12
C GLY A 11 -14.34 -12.64 -15.82
N LEU A 12 -14.58 -12.36 -14.52
CA LEU A 12 -15.47 -11.29 -14.14
C LEU A 12 -14.78 -9.93 -14.37
N THR A 13 -15.34 -9.11 -15.26
CA THR A 13 -14.80 -7.78 -15.60
C THR A 13 -15.21 -6.75 -14.57
N ILE A 14 -14.40 -6.57 -13.54
CA ILE A 14 -14.62 -5.61 -12.43
C ILE A 14 -13.60 -4.47 -12.39
N CYS A 15 -12.60 -4.50 -13.25
CA CYS A 15 -11.60 -3.44 -13.40
C CYS A 15 -11.21 -3.27 -14.87
N MET A 16 -10.78 -2.07 -15.23
CA MET A 16 -10.19 -1.82 -16.54
C MET A 16 -8.83 -2.50 -16.60
N LYS A 17 -8.64 -3.39 -17.58
CA LYS A 17 -7.37 -4.04 -17.85
C LYS A 17 -6.59 -3.28 -18.91
N GLN A 18 -5.28 -3.21 -18.78
CA GLN A 18 -4.40 -2.80 -19.86
C GLN A 18 -4.33 -3.94 -20.89
N PRO A 19 -4.28 -3.66 -22.20
CA PRO A 19 -4.35 -4.69 -23.25
C PRO A 19 -3.02 -5.43 -23.45
N VAL A 20 -2.44 -5.93 -22.38
CA VAL A 20 -1.17 -6.67 -22.37
C VAL A 20 -1.30 -7.90 -21.46
N ALA A 21 -0.81 -9.07 -21.93
CA ALA A 21 -0.78 -10.30 -21.17
C ALA A 21 0.65 -10.54 -20.64
N ILE A 22 0.88 -10.19 -19.37
CA ILE A 22 2.22 -10.31 -18.77
C ILE A 22 2.51 -11.78 -18.47
N GLU A 23 3.62 -12.29 -18.99
CA GLU A 23 4.06 -13.68 -18.84
C GLU A 23 5.19 -13.85 -17.83
N ARG A 24 6.16 -12.92 -17.82
CA ARG A 24 7.33 -13.01 -16.91
C ARG A 24 7.81 -11.65 -16.44
N GLY A 25 8.58 -11.65 -15.35
CA GLY A 25 9.21 -10.46 -14.81
C GLY A 25 10.60 -10.75 -14.26
N LEU A 26 11.48 -9.73 -14.30
CA LEU A 26 12.81 -9.76 -13.69
C LEU A 26 13.23 -8.35 -13.27
N GLY A 27 13.53 -8.16 -12.00
CA GLY A 27 13.89 -6.86 -11.45
C GLY A 27 12.79 -5.82 -11.66
N SER A 28 13.10 -4.72 -12.33
CA SER A 28 12.16 -3.63 -12.65
C SER A 28 11.38 -3.84 -13.97
N HIS A 29 11.56 -4.96 -14.65
CA HIS A 29 10.98 -5.18 -15.97
C HIS A 29 10.03 -6.36 -15.99
N VAL A 30 9.00 -6.24 -16.84
CA VAL A 30 8.10 -7.34 -17.20
C VAL A 30 8.04 -7.51 -18.71
N TRP A 31 7.63 -8.70 -19.17
CA TRP A 31 7.46 -9.02 -20.58
C TRP A 31 6.08 -9.63 -20.79
N ASP A 32 5.45 -9.24 -21.87
CA ASP A 32 4.22 -9.87 -22.31
C ASP A 32 4.45 -11.20 -23.04
N ASP A 33 3.36 -11.88 -23.37
CA ASP A 33 3.35 -13.16 -24.10
C ASP A 33 3.85 -13.06 -25.56
N LYS A 34 4.07 -11.83 -26.07
CA LYS A 34 4.67 -11.55 -27.37
C LYS A 34 6.14 -11.17 -27.29
N GLY A 35 6.68 -11.09 -26.07
CA GLY A 35 8.07 -10.75 -25.79
C GLY A 35 8.36 -9.24 -25.71
N ALA A 36 7.35 -8.37 -25.78
CA ALA A 36 7.54 -6.95 -25.57
C ALA A 36 7.90 -6.68 -24.10
N ARG A 37 8.89 -5.79 -23.90
CA ARG A 37 9.42 -5.45 -22.57
C ARG A 37 8.84 -4.13 -22.07
N TYR A 38 8.45 -4.10 -20.81
CA TYR A 38 7.96 -2.92 -20.12
C TYR A 38 8.77 -2.66 -18.86
N LEU A 39 9.10 -1.39 -18.61
CA LEU A 39 9.60 -0.95 -17.32
C LEU A 39 8.40 -0.76 -16.37
N ASP A 40 8.46 -1.39 -15.19
CA ASP A 40 7.35 -1.42 -14.25
C ASP A 40 7.51 -0.35 -13.15
N PHE A 41 6.74 0.74 -13.28
CA PHE A 41 6.58 1.75 -12.23
C PHE A 41 5.33 1.52 -11.36
N THR A 42 4.76 0.31 -11.40
CA THR A 42 3.59 -0.06 -10.60
C THR A 42 3.92 -0.99 -9.43
N ALA A 43 4.95 -1.82 -9.60
CA ALA A 43 5.32 -2.88 -8.65
C ALA A 43 4.11 -3.68 -8.15
N GLY A 44 3.10 -3.95 -9.01
CA GLY A 44 1.86 -4.61 -8.61
C GLY A 44 1.11 -3.84 -7.52
N TRP A 45 0.99 -2.53 -7.65
CA TRP A 45 0.47 -1.61 -6.63
C TRP A 45 1.34 -1.51 -5.36
N GLY A 46 2.67 -1.57 -5.55
CA GLY A 46 3.65 -1.49 -4.47
C GLY A 46 3.90 -2.80 -3.72
N VAL A 47 3.55 -3.93 -4.33
CA VAL A 47 3.65 -5.27 -3.73
C VAL A 47 5.03 -5.90 -3.95
N THR A 48 5.56 -5.86 -5.19
CA THR A 48 6.84 -6.47 -5.55
C THR A 48 8.03 -5.60 -5.09
N SER A 49 8.18 -5.48 -3.77
CA SER A 49 9.16 -4.57 -3.14
C SER A 49 10.60 -4.82 -3.58
N LEU A 50 11.01 -6.08 -3.76
CA LEU A 50 12.35 -6.44 -4.24
C LEU A 50 12.45 -6.54 -5.77
N GLY A 51 11.39 -6.18 -6.51
CA GLY A 51 11.28 -6.43 -7.95
C GLY A 51 10.83 -7.85 -8.27
N HIS A 52 10.57 -8.07 -9.55
CA HIS A 52 10.07 -9.35 -10.05
C HIS A 52 11.14 -10.43 -9.96
N SER A 53 10.72 -11.65 -9.59
CA SER A 53 11.56 -12.86 -9.56
C SER A 53 12.89 -12.70 -8.82
N HIS A 54 12.90 -11.94 -7.71
CA HIS A 54 14.12 -11.70 -6.95
C HIS A 54 14.67 -13.02 -6.37
N PRO A 55 15.97 -13.36 -6.60
CA PRO A 55 16.53 -14.67 -6.27
C PRO A 55 16.34 -15.08 -4.80
N VAL A 56 16.51 -14.14 -3.86
CA VAL A 56 16.35 -14.39 -2.42
C VAL A 56 14.92 -14.82 -2.08
N LEU A 57 13.91 -14.18 -2.70
CA LEU A 57 12.52 -14.52 -2.49
C LEU A 57 12.17 -15.85 -3.14
N VAL A 58 12.61 -16.07 -4.39
CA VAL A 58 12.36 -17.32 -5.13
C VAL A 58 12.95 -18.51 -4.38
N SER A 59 14.22 -18.43 -3.93
CA SER A 59 14.87 -19.49 -3.15
C SER A 59 14.11 -19.78 -1.85
N ALA A 60 13.73 -18.76 -1.08
CA ALA A 60 13.01 -18.94 0.17
C ALA A 60 11.65 -19.64 -0.02
N ILE A 61 10.92 -19.30 -1.08
CA ILE A 61 9.64 -19.93 -1.45
C ILE A 61 9.87 -21.39 -1.84
N GLN A 62 10.84 -21.68 -2.73
CA GLN A 62 11.16 -23.03 -3.19
C GLN A 62 11.58 -23.95 -2.04
N GLU A 63 12.49 -23.47 -1.18
CA GLU A 63 12.98 -24.22 -0.03
C GLU A 63 11.86 -24.51 0.98
N GLN A 64 11.01 -23.52 1.26
CA GLN A 64 9.93 -23.72 2.21
C GLN A 64 8.81 -24.58 1.64
N ALA A 65 8.49 -24.44 0.34
CA ALA A 65 7.48 -25.25 -0.35
C ALA A 65 7.87 -26.74 -0.34
N ALA A 66 9.18 -27.05 -0.50
CA ALA A 66 9.69 -28.41 -0.41
C ALA A 66 9.61 -29.03 1.01
N LYS A 67 9.46 -28.21 2.05
CA LYS A 67 9.35 -28.67 3.45
C LYS A 67 7.88 -28.81 3.86
N ILE A 68 7.17 -27.71 3.87
CA ILE A 68 5.76 -27.63 4.22
C ILE A 68 5.20 -26.26 3.82
N MET A 69 4.05 -26.23 3.15
CA MET A 69 3.36 -25.01 2.75
C MET A 69 2.41 -24.49 3.82
N GLN A 70 1.68 -25.42 4.47
CA GLN A 70 0.65 -25.12 5.47
C GLN A 70 0.76 -26.06 6.65
N ASN A 71 0.68 -25.53 7.87
CA ASN A 71 0.69 -26.35 9.08
C ASN A 71 -0.61 -27.17 9.21
N PRO A 72 -0.53 -28.42 9.73
CA PRO A 72 -1.72 -29.13 10.18
C PRO A 72 -2.48 -28.29 11.21
N ASN A 73 -3.81 -28.24 11.09
CA ASN A 73 -4.68 -27.45 11.98
C ASN A 73 -4.31 -25.97 12.10
N SER A 74 -3.68 -25.39 11.05
CA SER A 74 -3.42 -23.96 10.93
C SER A 74 -2.82 -23.31 12.20
N GLY A 75 -3.56 -22.41 12.86
CA GLY A 75 -3.14 -21.71 14.08
C GLY A 75 -3.01 -22.54 15.36
N PHE A 76 -3.48 -23.80 15.36
CA PHE A 76 -3.37 -24.69 16.52
C PHE A 76 -1.98 -25.34 16.69
N THR A 77 -1.10 -25.19 15.69
CA THR A 77 0.27 -25.69 15.76
C THR A 77 1.30 -24.57 15.67
N TYR A 78 2.43 -24.75 16.32
CA TYR A 78 3.56 -23.82 16.23
C TYR A 78 4.34 -24.03 14.93
N SER A 79 5.00 -22.96 14.47
CA SER A 79 5.82 -22.97 13.26
C SER A 79 7.17 -22.29 13.52
N PRO A 80 8.31 -22.99 13.35
CA PRO A 80 9.62 -22.39 13.54
C PRO A 80 9.92 -21.21 12.63
N VAL A 81 9.45 -21.22 11.37
CA VAL A 81 9.63 -20.11 10.45
C VAL A 81 8.78 -18.90 10.87
N ARG A 82 7.56 -19.13 11.37
CA ARG A 82 6.71 -18.07 11.92
C ARG A 82 7.34 -17.45 13.17
N ALA A 83 7.91 -18.26 14.06
CA ALA A 83 8.62 -17.75 15.24
C ALA A 83 9.81 -16.85 14.86
N ARG A 84 10.63 -17.27 13.88
CA ARG A 84 11.73 -16.44 13.37
C ARG A 84 11.25 -15.13 12.75
N LEU A 85 10.13 -15.15 12.01
CA LEU A 85 9.56 -13.93 11.44
C LEU A 85 9.06 -13.00 12.56
N LEU A 86 8.38 -13.53 13.59
CA LEU A 86 7.94 -12.74 14.75
C LEU A 86 9.12 -12.09 15.46
N THR A 87 10.22 -12.81 15.67
CA THR A 87 11.44 -12.25 16.27
C THR A 87 11.98 -11.09 15.43
N LEU A 88 12.08 -11.27 14.12
CA LEU A 88 12.65 -10.23 13.24
C LEU A 88 11.72 -9.01 13.12
N LEU A 89 10.40 -9.19 13.14
CA LEU A 89 9.45 -8.08 13.15
C LEU A 89 9.60 -7.20 14.39
N GLN A 90 9.97 -7.76 15.55
CA GLN A 90 10.21 -6.94 16.75
C GLN A 90 11.38 -5.97 16.61
N GLU A 91 12.31 -6.21 15.71
CA GLU A 91 13.45 -5.32 15.45
C GLU A 91 13.05 -4.06 14.66
N VAL A 92 11.91 -4.11 13.97
CA VAL A 92 11.48 -3.05 13.02
C VAL A 92 10.14 -2.42 13.35
N LEU A 93 9.29 -3.08 14.15
CA LEU A 93 8.01 -2.52 14.55
C LEU A 93 8.19 -1.25 15.39
N PRO A 94 7.35 -0.23 15.22
CA PRO A 94 7.29 0.90 16.12
C PRO A 94 7.23 0.48 17.58
N GLN A 95 7.94 1.20 18.43
CA GLN A 95 8.06 0.87 19.86
C GLN A 95 6.68 0.73 20.52
N GLY A 96 6.47 -0.37 21.25
CA GLY A 96 5.23 -0.67 21.95
C GLY A 96 4.33 -1.67 21.22
N LEU A 97 4.54 -1.87 19.92
CA LEU A 97 3.83 -2.91 19.16
C LEU A 97 4.54 -4.25 19.31
N ILE A 98 4.00 -5.15 20.10
CA ILE A 98 4.68 -6.40 20.49
C ILE A 98 3.91 -7.67 20.19
N ARG A 99 2.60 -7.59 19.90
CA ARG A 99 1.77 -8.74 19.58
C ARG A 99 1.37 -8.69 18.11
N VAL A 100 1.73 -9.71 17.34
CA VAL A 100 1.47 -9.76 15.90
C VAL A 100 0.57 -10.93 15.55
N PHE A 101 -0.41 -10.68 14.70
CA PHE A 101 -1.21 -11.72 14.05
C PHE A 101 -1.06 -11.59 12.53
N PHE A 102 -0.92 -12.73 11.85
CA PHE A 102 -0.78 -12.77 10.40
C PHE A 102 -2.13 -12.96 9.73
N ALA A 103 -2.30 -12.33 8.57
CA ALA A 103 -3.46 -12.39 7.68
C ALA A 103 -3.00 -12.65 6.24
N ASN A 104 -3.92 -12.66 5.28
CA ASN A 104 -3.58 -12.96 3.87
C ASN A 104 -3.68 -11.72 2.98
N SER A 105 -4.42 -10.72 3.40
CA SER A 105 -4.60 -9.47 2.67
C SER A 105 -4.65 -8.27 3.62
N GLY A 106 -4.34 -7.08 3.11
CA GLY A 106 -4.49 -5.84 3.86
C GLY A 106 -5.92 -5.58 4.32
N ALA A 107 -6.91 -6.01 3.52
CA ALA A 107 -8.32 -5.91 3.91
C ALA A 107 -8.64 -6.76 5.15
N GLU A 108 -8.13 -8.00 5.22
CA GLU A 108 -8.27 -8.84 6.42
C GLU A 108 -7.59 -8.22 7.64
N ALA A 109 -6.39 -7.66 7.46
CA ALA A 109 -5.66 -7.02 8.56
C ALA A 109 -6.40 -5.79 9.10
N ASN A 110 -6.93 -4.94 8.21
CA ASN A 110 -7.71 -3.75 8.58
C ASN A 110 -9.05 -4.12 9.22
N ASP A 111 -9.76 -5.10 8.68
CA ASP A 111 -11.02 -5.60 9.25
C ASP A 111 -10.81 -6.14 10.66
N ALA A 112 -9.76 -6.95 10.85
CA ALA A 112 -9.38 -7.46 12.17
C ALA A 112 -9.03 -6.33 13.15
N ALA A 113 -8.25 -5.34 12.71
CA ALA A 113 -7.87 -4.18 13.52
C ALA A 113 -9.09 -3.42 14.03
N VAL A 114 -10.04 -3.10 13.14
CA VAL A 114 -11.29 -2.40 13.49
C VAL A 114 -12.18 -3.24 14.41
N LYS A 115 -12.35 -4.52 14.07
CA LYS A 115 -13.14 -5.46 14.90
C LYS A 115 -12.58 -5.55 16.32
N LEU A 116 -11.27 -5.68 16.48
CA LEU A 116 -10.61 -5.77 17.77
C LEU A 116 -10.66 -4.43 18.52
N ALA A 117 -10.51 -3.31 17.83
CA ALA A 117 -10.64 -1.98 18.44
C ALA A 117 -12.02 -1.78 19.06
N ARG A 118 -13.10 -2.09 18.35
CA ARG A 118 -14.48 -2.06 18.88
C ARG A 118 -14.64 -2.97 20.09
N LYS A 119 -14.11 -4.19 20.01
CA LYS A 119 -14.20 -5.16 21.11
C LYS A 119 -13.47 -4.70 22.35
N VAL A 120 -12.25 -4.24 22.22
CA VAL A 120 -11.38 -3.88 23.36
C VAL A 120 -11.87 -2.62 24.07
N THR A 121 -12.33 -1.63 23.31
CA THR A 121 -12.86 -0.39 23.88
C THR A 121 -14.31 -0.48 24.33
N GLY A 122 -15.08 -1.45 23.82
CA GLY A 122 -16.52 -1.54 24.02
C GLY A 122 -17.31 -0.42 23.32
N ARG A 123 -16.67 0.35 22.44
CA ARG A 123 -17.25 1.50 21.73
C ARG A 123 -17.59 1.14 20.29
N PRO A 124 -18.69 1.65 19.71
CA PRO A 124 -19.13 1.26 18.36
C PRO A 124 -18.50 2.05 17.23
N GLU A 125 -18.13 3.32 17.46
CA GLU A 125 -17.78 4.24 16.36
C GLU A 125 -16.34 4.13 15.92
N VAL A 126 -16.12 4.23 14.58
CA VAL A 126 -14.79 4.35 13.99
C VAL A 126 -14.75 5.55 13.07
N ILE A 127 -13.75 6.41 13.26
CA ILE A 127 -13.49 7.53 12.37
C ILE A 127 -12.43 7.10 11.36
N ALA A 128 -12.76 7.24 10.06
CA ALA A 128 -11.81 7.10 8.97
C ALA A 128 -11.54 8.45 8.30
N VAL A 129 -10.48 8.53 7.51
CA VAL A 129 -10.13 9.76 6.81
C VAL A 129 -10.64 9.72 5.38
N ALA A 130 -11.28 10.80 4.93
CA ALA A 130 -11.82 10.92 3.57
C ALA A 130 -10.72 10.71 2.52
N GLY A 131 -11.05 9.96 1.46
CA GLY A 131 -10.11 9.59 0.40
C GLY A 131 -9.24 8.37 0.72
N SER A 132 -9.38 7.75 1.90
CA SER A 132 -8.66 6.52 2.26
C SER A 132 -9.12 5.30 1.46
N PHE A 133 -8.24 4.28 1.45
CA PHE A 133 -8.52 2.97 0.91
C PHE A 133 -8.02 1.88 1.86
N HIS A 134 -8.94 1.24 2.58
CA HIS A 134 -8.59 0.20 3.56
C HIS A 134 -8.90 -1.22 3.11
N GLY A 135 -9.57 -1.39 1.96
CA GLY A 135 -9.91 -2.69 1.38
C GLY A 135 -11.26 -2.73 0.69
N ARG A 136 -11.69 -3.93 0.26
CA ARG A 136 -12.93 -4.15 -0.50
C ARG A 136 -13.90 -5.13 0.17
N THR A 137 -13.62 -5.62 1.37
CA THR A 137 -14.60 -6.34 2.21
C THR A 137 -15.63 -5.36 2.75
N LEU A 138 -16.80 -5.80 3.15
CA LEU A 138 -17.86 -4.91 3.63
C LEU A 138 -17.39 -3.97 4.75
N SER A 139 -16.64 -4.47 5.73
CA SER A 139 -16.12 -3.65 6.83
C SER A 139 -15.10 -2.61 6.34
N THR A 140 -14.10 -3.01 5.56
CA THR A 140 -13.09 -2.08 5.05
C THR A 140 -13.62 -1.14 3.98
N LEU A 141 -14.60 -1.56 3.19
CA LEU A 141 -15.33 -0.71 2.25
C LEU A 141 -16.11 0.38 2.99
N SER A 142 -16.70 0.04 4.14
CA SER A 142 -17.41 0.99 5.01
C SER A 142 -16.51 2.09 5.58
N LEU A 143 -15.19 1.88 5.56
CA LEU A 143 -14.15 2.79 6.05
C LEU A 143 -13.33 3.44 4.91
N SER A 144 -13.59 3.05 3.66
CA SER A 144 -12.93 3.61 2.48
C SER A 144 -13.67 4.88 2.02
N GLY A 145 -13.27 6.02 2.56
CA GLY A 145 -13.98 7.29 2.43
C GLY A 145 -14.01 7.85 1.01
N GLY A 146 -15.19 8.38 0.62
CA GLY A 146 -15.33 9.20 -0.59
C GLY A 146 -15.40 8.41 -1.89
N SER A 147 -15.76 7.13 -1.86
CA SER A 147 -16.06 6.40 -3.09
C SER A 147 -17.57 6.31 -3.32
N ASP A 148 -18.06 6.82 -4.47
CA ASP A 148 -19.41 6.55 -4.97
C ASP A 148 -19.72 5.06 -5.06
N ASN A 149 -18.66 4.24 -5.08
CA ASN A 149 -18.77 2.80 -5.06
C ASN A 149 -19.36 2.25 -3.74
N ALA A 150 -19.13 2.89 -2.60
CA ALA A 150 -19.66 2.43 -1.32
C ALA A 150 -21.20 2.48 -1.30
N ALA A 151 -21.81 3.49 -1.91
CA ALA A 151 -23.27 3.64 -1.99
C ALA A 151 -23.97 2.49 -2.74
N LYS A 152 -23.26 1.78 -3.62
CA LYS A 152 -23.79 0.63 -4.38
C LYS A 152 -23.97 -0.63 -3.54
N TYR A 153 -23.39 -0.67 -2.33
CA TYR A 153 -23.33 -1.87 -1.49
C TYR A 153 -24.04 -1.70 -0.14
N LEU A 154 -24.98 -0.74 -0.07
CA LEU A 154 -25.78 -0.54 1.15
C LEU A 154 -26.67 -1.75 1.45
N PRO A 155 -26.86 -2.14 2.75
CA PRO A 155 -26.31 -1.48 3.93
C PRO A 155 -24.86 -1.88 4.20
N LEU A 156 -24.02 -0.90 4.53
CA LEU A 156 -22.64 -1.11 4.98
C LEU A 156 -22.61 -1.30 6.50
N VAL A 157 -21.42 -1.62 7.03
CA VAL A 157 -21.20 -1.70 8.48
C VAL A 157 -21.47 -0.33 9.11
N PRO A 158 -22.36 -0.20 10.09
CA PRO A 158 -22.74 1.07 10.69
C PRO A 158 -21.67 1.64 11.63
N ASP A 159 -21.96 2.80 12.18
CA ASP A 159 -21.12 3.53 13.14
C ASP A 159 -19.71 3.85 12.61
N ASN A 160 -19.64 4.25 11.34
CA ASN A 160 -18.44 4.79 10.73
C ASN A 160 -18.67 6.23 10.30
N SER A 161 -17.72 7.10 10.57
CA SER A 161 -17.73 8.49 10.16
C SER A 161 -16.43 8.89 9.46
N PHE A 162 -16.43 10.04 8.78
CA PHE A 162 -15.29 10.49 7.99
C PHE A 162 -14.93 11.92 8.35
N VAL A 163 -13.63 12.17 8.45
CA VAL A 163 -13.07 13.52 8.58
C VAL A 163 -12.20 13.83 7.35
N PRO A 164 -12.10 15.10 6.91
CA PRO A 164 -11.23 15.49 5.82
C PRO A 164 -9.76 15.17 6.11
N PHE A 165 -8.98 14.82 5.08
CA PHE A 165 -7.57 14.52 5.21
C PHE A 165 -6.75 15.76 5.55
N GLY A 166 -5.97 15.70 6.62
CA GLY A 166 -5.09 16.79 7.06
C GLY A 166 -5.76 17.86 7.92
N GLU A 167 -7.06 17.72 8.21
CA GLU A 167 -7.85 18.70 8.98
C GLU A 167 -7.98 18.25 10.43
N ILE A 168 -7.04 18.69 11.28
CA ILE A 168 -6.98 18.23 12.68
C ILE A 168 -8.17 18.72 13.51
N ASP A 169 -8.66 19.93 13.25
CA ASP A 169 -9.82 20.51 13.96
C ASP A 169 -11.11 19.72 13.66
N ALA A 170 -11.24 19.22 12.44
CA ALA A 170 -12.38 18.38 12.07
C ALA A 170 -12.34 17.02 12.82
N LEU A 171 -11.14 16.45 13.01
CA LEU A 171 -10.99 15.24 13.82
C LEU A 171 -11.30 15.53 15.29
N ALA A 172 -10.78 16.62 15.86
CA ALA A 172 -11.06 17.01 17.24
C ALA A 172 -12.57 17.20 17.50
N ALA A 173 -13.28 17.79 16.56
CA ALA A 173 -14.73 17.97 16.65
C ALA A 173 -15.55 16.67 16.51
N ALA A 174 -15.01 15.66 15.81
CA ALA A 174 -15.67 14.36 15.59
C ALA A 174 -15.42 13.36 16.72
N LEU A 175 -14.35 13.53 17.49
CA LEU A 175 -14.01 12.63 18.60
C LEU A 175 -15.01 12.75 19.75
N SER A 176 -15.43 11.60 20.27
CA SER A 176 -16.34 11.46 21.40
C SER A 176 -16.01 10.20 22.21
N ASP A 177 -16.70 10.01 23.33
CA ASP A 177 -16.62 8.80 24.16
C ASP A 177 -17.19 7.56 23.50
N ARG A 178 -17.86 7.69 22.33
CA ARG A 178 -18.36 6.60 21.51
C ARG A 178 -17.34 6.08 20.50
N VAL A 179 -16.25 6.83 20.24
CA VAL A 179 -15.25 6.48 19.24
C VAL A 179 -14.32 5.39 19.77
N ALA A 180 -14.33 4.23 19.12
CA ALA A 180 -13.43 3.11 19.39
C ALA A 180 -12.02 3.36 18.84
N ALA A 181 -11.96 3.88 17.61
CA ALA A 181 -10.68 4.08 16.94
C ALA A 181 -10.77 5.15 15.84
N VAL A 182 -9.60 5.71 15.53
CA VAL A 182 -9.33 6.45 14.29
C VAL A 182 -8.45 5.56 13.41
N ILE A 183 -8.86 5.34 12.15
CA ILE A 183 -8.04 4.61 11.16
C ILE A 183 -7.58 5.56 10.06
N LEU A 184 -6.29 5.53 9.72
CA LEU A 184 -5.72 6.36 8.66
C LEU A 184 -4.52 5.69 7.97
N GLU A 185 -4.31 6.05 6.72
CA GLU A 185 -3.04 5.81 6.01
C GLU A 185 -2.07 6.97 6.30
N PRO A 186 -0.82 6.74 6.72
CA PRO A 186 0.17 7.80 6.94
C PRO A 186 0.47 8.64 5.69
N VAL A 187 0.35 8.04 4.52
CA VAL A 187 0.26 8.68 3.21
C VAL A 187 -0.82 7.94 2.44
N GLN A 188 -1.86 8.64 2.01
CA GLN A 188 -2.93 8.01 1.23
C GLN A 188 -2.42 7.61 -0.15
N GLY A 189 -2.49 6.33 -0.47
CA GLY A 189 -2.02 5.81 -1.75
C GLY A 189 -3.04 5.95 -2.87
N GLU A 190 -4.17 5.28 -2.75
CA GLU A 190 -5.25 5.27 -3.74
C GLU A 190 -6.01 6.61 -3.80
N GLY A 191 -5.97 7.39 -2.74
CA GLY A 191 -6.52 8.74 -2.68
C GLY A 191 -5.75 9.80 -3.48
N GLY A 192 -4.71 9.40 -4.23
CA GLY A 192 -3.90 10.27 -5.07
C GLY A 192 -2.57 10.69 -4.45
N VAL A 193 -1.90 9.79 -3.75
CA VAL A 193 -0.60 10.00 -3.09
C VAL A 193 -0.62 11.29 -2.24
N ARG A 194 -1.56 11.36 -1.32
CA ARG A 194 -1.71 12.54 -0.45
C ARG A 194 -0.81 12.41 0.77
N VAL A 195 0.13 13.36 0.88
CA VAL A 195 1.04 13.46 2.04
C VAL A 195 0.42 14.43 3.05
N PRO A 196 0.27 14.06 4.31
CA PRO A 196 -0.32 14.95 5.30
C PRO A 196 0.60 16.12 5.65
N PRO A 197 0.06 17.22 6.21
CA PRO A 197 0.86 18.29 6.79
C PRO A 197 1.84 17.74 7.85
N LYS A 198 2.99 18.39 7.98
CA LYS A 198 3.98 18.01 8.99
C LYS A 198 3.39 18.10 10.40
N GLY A 199 3.55 17.06 11.19
CA GLY A 199 3.03 16.98 12.57
C GLY A 199 1.61 16.42 12.67
N TYR A 200 0.87 16.34 11.57
CA TYR A 200 -0.52 15.84 11.57
C TYR A 200 -0.68 14.46 12.25
N LEU A 201 0.21 13.51 11.96
CA LEU A 201 0.12 12.19 12.58
C LEU A 201 0.34 12.23 14.10
N LYS A 202 1.19 13.14 14.60
CA LYS A 202 1.40 13.34 16.03
C LYS A 202 0.16 13.94 16.70
N ASP A 203 -0.44 14.93 16.05
CA ASP A 203 -1.64 15.59 16.56
C ASP A 203 -2.82 14.61 16.60
N VAL A 204 -2.96 13.75 15.57
CA VAL A 204 -3.96 12.65 15.57
C VAL A 204 -3.71 11.70 16.74
N ALA A 205 -2.46 11.26 16.97
CA ALA A 205 -2.13 10.37 18.07
C ALA A 205 -2.46 10.97 19.43
N ALA A 206 -2.11 12.26 19.63
CA ALA A 206 -2.42 12.98 20.87
C ALA A 206 -3.93 13.13 21.11
N LEU A 207 -4.71 13.39 20.06
CA LEU A 207 -6.17 13.48 20.16
C LEU A 207 -6.78 12.10 20.48
N CYS A 208 -6.31 11.02 19.84
CA CYS A 208 -6.76 9.67 20.15
C CYS A 208 -6.51 9.34 21.63
N GLU A 209 -5.31 9.58 22.11
CA GLU A 209 -4.94 9.35 23.52
C GLU A 209 -5.82 10.16 24.48
N ALA A 210 -6.03 11.46 24.22
CA ALA A 210 -6.85 12.34 25.07
C ALA A 210 -8.31 11.87 25.17
N HIS A 211 -8.87 11.24 24.14
CA HIS A 211 -10.25 10.72 24.10
C HIS A 211 -10.37 9.22 24.41
N GLY A 212 -9.25 8.53 24.66
CA GLY A 212 -9.20 7.09 24.85
C GLY A 212 -9.69 6.29 23.63
N ALA A 213 -9.55 6.86 22.44
CA ALA A 213 -9.75 6.18 21.17
C ALA A 213 -8.44 5.53 20.73
N LEU A 214 -8.50 4.38 20.05
CA LEU A 214 -7.30 3.72 19.54
C LEU A 214 -6.87 4.35 18.20
N LEU A 215 -5.56 4.50 17.99
CA LEU A 215 -5.00 4.87 16.70
C LEU A 215 -4.65 3.60 15.89
N ILE A 216 -5.30 3.41 14.73
CA ILE A 216 -4.97 2.37 13.76
C ILE A 216 -4.21 3.01 12.61
N ALA A 217 -2.92 2.69 12.47
CA ALA A 217 -2.11 3.10 11.33
C ALA A 217 -2.18 2.01 10.23
N ASP A 218 -2.81 2.33 9.11
CA ASP A 218 -2.81 1.47 7.93
C ASP A 218 -1.51 1.69 7.13
N GLU A 219 -0.53 0.85 7.39
CA GLU A 219 0.76 0.82 6.69
C GLU A 219 0.82 -0.23 5.58
N VAL A 220 -0.33 -0.70 5.11
CA VAL A 220 -0.41 -1.71 4.05
C VAL A 220 0.32 -1.27 2.79
N GLN A 221 0.26 0.01 2.42
CA GLN A 221 0.98 0.54 1.26
C GLN A 221 2.25 1.29 1.62
N THR A 222 2.31 1.93 2.77
CA THR A 222 3.41 2.82 3.18
C THR A 222 4.56 2.11 3.88
N GLY A 223 4.30 0.92 4.44
CA GLY A 223 5.28 0.14 5.19
C GLY A 223 6.37 -0.51 4.33
N PHE A 224 7.27 -1.20 5.00
CA PHE A 224 8.38 -1.95 4.41
C PHE A 224 9.27 -1.10 3.50
N CYS A 225 9.74 0.02 4.03
CA CYS A 225 10.65 0.97 3.41
C CYS A 225 10.09 1.81 2.27
N ARG A 226 8.81 1.67 1.88
CA ARG A 226 8.22 2.37 0.73
C ARG A 226 8.37 3.88 0.80
N THR A 227 8.25 4.48 1.99
CA THR A 227 8.32 5.92 2.21
C THR A 227 9.69 6.43 2.66
N GLY A 228 10.71 5.55 2.73
CA GLY A 228 12.05 5.91 3.16
C GLY A 228 12.35 5.67 4.65
N SER A 229 11.36 5.24 5.41
CA SER A 229 11.47 4.65 6.75
C SER A 229 10.88 3.24 6.73
N PHE A 230 11.14 2.42 7.75
CA PHE A 230 10.61 1.06 7.76
C PHE A 230 9.08 1.06 7.77
N PHE A 231 8.49 1.88 8.64
CA PHE A 231 7.10 2.31 8.61
C PHE A 231 7.01 3.82 8.49
N ALA A 232 5.99 4.34 7.83
CA ALA A 232 5.86 5.78 7.59
C ALA A 232 5.64 6.56 8.90
N VAL A 233 5.00 5.96 9.90
CA VAL A 233 4.81 6.54 11.24
C VAL A 233 6.13 6.80 11.97
N ASP A 234 7.21 6.06 11.66
CA ASP A 234 8.54 6.25 12.27
C ASP A 234 9.13 7.63 11.97
N ALA A 235 8.84 8.18 10.78
CA ALA A 235 9.36 9.48 10.36
C ALA A 235 8.89 10.63 11.28
N GLU A 236 7.74 10.47 11.93
CA GLU A 236 7.20 11.42 12.90
C GLU A 236 7.22 10.86 14.33
N GLN A 237 7.84 9.69 14.55
CA GLN A 237 7.91 9.02 15.86
C GLN A 237 6.54 8.80 16.50
N VAL A 238 5.53 8.52 15.68
CA VAL A 238 4.17 8.18 16.13
C VAL A 238 4.10 6.73 16.55
N ARG A 239 3.40 6.47 17.65
CA ARG A 239 3.19 5.13 18.20
C ARG A 239 1.70 4.80 18.13
N PRO A 240 1.27 4.08 17.07
CA PRO A 240 -0.12 3.67 16.98
C PRO A 240 -0.41 2.52 17.96
N ASP A 241 -1.67 2.37 18.33
CA ASP A 241 -2.14 1.23 19.15
C ASP A 241 -2.21 -0.05 18.33
N ILE A 242 -2.56 0.10 17.05
CA ILE A 242 -2.64 -0.98 16.06
C ILE A 242 -1.96 -0.51 14.78
N LEU A 243 -1.15 -1.37 14.19
CA LEU A 243 -0.52 -1.13 12.89
C LEU A 243 -0.84 -2.29 11.96
N THR A 244 -1.37 -2.01 10.78
CA THR A 244 -1.67 -3.03 9.77
C THR A 244 -0.64 -3.03 8.65
N MET A 245 -0.33 -4.21 8.14
CA MET A 245 0.74 -4.48 7.18
C MET A 245 0.23 -5.37 6.05
N GLY A 246 0.76 -5.14 4.85
CA GLY A 246 0.42 -5.96 3.68
C GLY A 246 1.35 -5.68 2.51
N LYS A 247 0.89 -5.90 1.29
CA LYS A 247 1.61 -5.58 0.04
C LYS A 247 3.10 -5.97 0.07
N GLY A 248 3.98 -5.01 0.35
CA GLY A 248 5.42 -5.21 0.35
C GLY A 248 5.97 -6.21 1.37
N ILE A 249 5.17 -6.64 2.35
CA ILE A 249 5.59 -7.53 3.44
C ILE A 249 6.19 -8.86 2.96
N ALA A 250 5.70 -9.41 1.84
CA ALA A 250 6.15 -10.70 1.31
C ALA A 250 6.52 -10.65 -0.18
N GLY A 251 6.79 -9.45 -0.73
CA GLY A 251 7.41 -9.22 -2.03
C GLY A 251 6.65 -9.78 -3.24
N GLY A 252 5.36 -10.02 -3.13
CA GLY A 252 4.51 -10.58 -4.20
C GLY A 252 3.66 -11.77 -3.75
N PHE A 253 4.05 -12.45 -2.67
CA PHE A 253 3.23 -13.51 -2.08
C PHE A 253 2.07 -12.92 -1.26
N PRO A 254 0.82 -13.45 -1.38
CA PRO A 254 -0.33 -12.98 -0.58
C PRO A 254 -0.09 -13.19 0.91
N PHE A 255 0.20 -12.11 1.61
CA PHE A 255 0.50 -12.11 3.03
C PHE A 255 0.26 -10.74 3.65
N ALA A 256 -0.21 -10.70 4.87
CA ALA A 256 -0.45 -9.50 5.64
C ALA A 256 -0.30 -9.77 7.14
N ALA A 257 -0.33 -8.73 7.94
CA ALA A 257 -0.31 -8.83 9.38
C ALA A 257 -0.91 -7.58 10.03
N PHE A 258 -1.23 -7.69 11.31
CA PHE A 258 -1.40 -6.52 12.17
C PHE A 258 -0.62 -6.72 13.46
N ALA A 259 -0.15 -5.63 14.02
CA ALA A 259 0.56 -5.59 15.29
C ALA A 259 -0.21 -4.75 16.30
N LEU A 260 -0.21 -5.16 17.55
CA LEU A 260 -0.94 -4.57 18.66
C LEU A 260 0.02 -4.17 19.79
N THR A 261 -0.31 -3.12 20.51
CA THR A 261 0.28 -2.86 21.82
C THR A 261 -0.15 -3.91 22.84
N GLU A 262 0.60 -4.07 23.94
CA GLU A 262 0.22 -4.98 25.02
C GLU A 262 -1.13 -4.60 25.62
N ALA A 263 -1.43 -3.31 25.76
CA ALA A 263 -2.70 -2.81 26.29
C ALA A 263 -3.89 -3.28 25.44
N VAL A 264 -3.78 -3.17 24.11
CA VAL A 264 -4.83 -3.68 23.20
C VAL A 264 -4.90 -5.20 23.25
N ALA A 265 -3.75 -5.87 23.22
CA ALA A 265 -3.68 -7.34 23.20
C ALA A 265 -4.25 -7.98 24.47
N ALA A 266 -4.13 -7.32 25.63
CA ALA A 266 -4.72 -7.78 26.90
C ALA A 266 -6.25 -7.90 26.85
N GLY A 267 -6.92 -7.14 25.98
CA GLY A 267 -8.36 -7.23 25.75
C GLY A 267 -8.78 -8.30 24.72
N VAL A 268 -7.81 -9.01 24.10
CA VAL A 268 -8.07 -10.03 23.07
C VAL A 268 -8.03 -11.44 23.68
N ASN A 269 -9.07 -12.23 23.46
CA ASN A 269 -9.19 -13.58 24.00
C ASN A 269 -9.07 -14.65 22.91
N LYS A 270 -8.82 -15.89 23.34
CA LYS A 270 -8.86 -17.05 22.43
C LYS A 270 -10.23 -17.17 21.77
N GLY A 271 -10.25 -17.28 20.43
CA GLY A 271 -11.47 -17.36 19.64
C GLY A 271 -11.95 -16.03 19.05
N ASP A 272 -11.40 -14.88 19.44
CA ASP A 272 -11.81 -13.58 18.92
C ASP A 272 -11.45 -13.38 17.46
N HIS A 273 -10.37 -14.01 17.01
CA HIS A 273 -9.92 -13.94 15.61
C HIS A 273 -9.18 -15.21 15.20
N GLY A 274 -9.17 -15.47 13.89
CA GLY A 274 -8.52 -16.62 13.29
C GLY A 274 -8.62 -16.61 11.78
N GLY A 275 -7.93 -17.54 11.12
CA GLY A 275 -7.99 -17.72 9.68
C GLY A 275 -7.20 -18.94 9.24
N THR A 276 -7.73 -19.69 8.28
CA THR A 276 -7.16 -20.97 7.83
C THR A 276 -5.72 -20.83 7.37
N TYR A 277 -5.41 -19.79 6.58
CA TYR A 277 -4.07 -19.58 6.02
C TYR A 277 -3.22 -18.57 6.80
N CYS A 278 -3.71 -18.08 7.92
CA CYS A 278 -3.04 -17.05 8.70
C CYS A 278 -1.72 -17.54 9.29
N GLY A 279 -0.60 -16.87 8.92
CA GLY A 279 0.73 -17.24 9.35
C GLY A 279 1.20 -18.60 8.83
N ASN A 280 0.79 -18.97 7.60
CA ASN A 280 1.26 -20.18 6.95
C ASN A 280 2.79 -20.14 6.76
N PRO A 281 3.47 -21.32 6.85
CA PRO A 281 4.93 -21.38 6.75
C PRO A 281 5.50 -20.77 5.47
N LEU A 282 4.80 -20.93 4.32
CA LEU A 282 5.28 -20.43 3.04
C LEU A 282 5.28 -18.90 2.99
N GLY A 283 4.18 -18.26 3.41
CA GLY A 283 4.11 -16.80 3.52
C GLY A 283 5.08 -16.24 4.55
N CYS A 284 5.25 -16.94 5.69
CA CYS A 284 6.25 -16.55 6.69
C CYS A 284 7.69 -16.62 6.15
N ALA A 285 8.02 -17.61 5.33
CA ALA A 285 9.34 -17.72 4.70
C ALA A 285 9.58 -16.61 3.68
N ALA A 286 8.59 -16.32 2.85
CA ALA A 286 8.64 -15.21 1.90
C ALA A 286 8.85 -13.86 2.61
N SER A 287 8.03 -13.59 3.64
CA SER A 287 8.14 -12.36 4.43
C SER A 287 9.48 -12.26 5.16
N LEU A 288 9.97 -13.35 5.76
CA LEU A 288 11.26 -13.39 6.44
C LEU A 288 12.42 -13.07 5.49
N ALA A 289 12.39 -13.58 4.27
CA ALA A 289 13.39 -13.31 3.24
C ALA A 289 13.39 -11.83 2.81
N VAL A 290 12.19 -11.26 2.56
CA VAL A 290 12.04 -9.84 2.24
C VAL A 290 12.54 -8.97 3.38
N LEU A 291 12.10 -9.21 4.61
CA LEU A 291 12.43 -8.39 5.77
C LEU A 291 13.93 -8.36 6.04
N ARG A 292 14.58 -9.53 5.99
CA ARG A 292 16.04 -9.62 6.11
C ARG A 292 16.76 -8.80 5.04
N TYR A 293 16.36 -8.96 3.81
CA TYR A 293 16.97 -8.23 2.69
C TYR A 293 16.84 -6.71 2.88
N LEU A 294 15.66 -6.23 3.28
CA LEU A 294 15.42 -4.81 3.54
C LEU A 294 16.35 -4.25 4.62
N LEU A 295 16.56 -5.01 5.70
CA LEU A 295 17.43 -4.64 6.82
C LEU A 295 18.92 -4.69 6.44
N GLU A 296 19.40 -5.84 5.95
CA GLU A 296 20.80 -6.07 5.65
C GLU A 296 21.34 -5.10 4.59
N HIS A 297 20.50 -4.69 3.64
CA HIS A 297 20.88 -3.79 2.55
C HIS A 297 20.46 -2.33 2.79
N LYS A 298 19.97 -1.99 3.99
CA LYS A 298 19.58 -0.63 4.39
C LYS A 298 18.66 0.04 3.36
N ILE A 299 17.62 -0.69 2.94
CA ILE A 299 16.75 -0.26 1.84
C ILE A 299 15.99 1.02 2.17
N ALA A 300 15.65 1.28 3.43
CA ALA A 300 15.01 2.55 3.83
C ALA A 300 15.85 3.78 3.45
N GLU A 301 17.15 3.76 3.76
CA GLU A 301 18.07 4.84 3.40
C GLU A 301 18.21 4.98 1.86
N ARG A 302 18.28 3.85 1.14
CA ARG A 302 18.30 3.85 -0.32
C ARG A 302 17.04 4.52 -0.89
N VAL A 303 15.87 4.13 -0.39
CA VAL A 303 14.57 4.67 -0.85
C VAL A 303 14.46 6.16 -0.57
N THR A 304 14.96 6.64 0.58
CA THR A 304 15.03 8.07 0.87
C THR A 304 15.82 8.82 -0.20
N ARG A 305 17.04 8.36 -0.52
CA ARG A 305 17.89 8.99 -1.55
C ARG A 305 17.28 8.93 -2.95
N MET A 306 16.76 7.75 -3.33
CA MET A 306 16.14 7.56 -4.65
C MET A 306 14.84 8.36 -4.80
N GLY A 307 14.04 8.45 -3.73
CA GLY A 307 12.82 9.25 -3.71
C GLY A 307 13.10 10.75 -3.86
N GLN A 308 14.09 11.27 -3.15
CA GLN A 308 14.53 12.67 -3.32
C GLN A 308 14.99 12.95 -4.75
N PHE A 309 15.81 12.06 -5.32
CA PHE A 309 16.23 12.15 -6.72
C PHE A 309 15.04 12.16 -7.69
N ALA A 310 14.10 11.25 -7.50
CA ALA A 310 12.91 11.13 -8.35
C ALA A 310 12.02 12.38 -8.26
N LEU A 311 11.73 12.86 -7.04
CA LEU A 311 10.93 14.06 -6.82
C LEU A 311 11.55 15.29 -7.50
N GLN A 312 12.85 15.53 -7.30
CA GLN A 312 13.55 16.65 -7.94
C GLN A 312 13.49 16.59 -9.47
N HIS A 313 13.59 15.39 -10.05
CA HIS A 313 13.51 15.22 -11.51
C HIS A 313 12.09 15.49 -12.01
N LEU A 314 11.08 14.97 -11.35
CA LEU A 314 9.68 15.15 -11.72
C LEU A 314 9.19 16.59 -11.49
N GLU A 315 9.71 17.29 -10.47
CA GLU A 315 9.46 18.73 -10.28
C GLU A 315 9.98 19.58 -11.46
N ARG A 316 11.18 19.25 -11.99
CA ARG A 316 11.68 19.89 -13.20
C ARG A 316 10.82 19.57 -14.42
N LEU A 317 10.31 18.35 -14.51
CA LEU A 317 9.38 17.96 -15.56
C LEU A 317 8.08 18.77 -15.46
N ALA A 318 7.52 18.93 -14.27
CA ALA A 318 6.33 19.74 -14.04
C ALA A 318 6.53 21.20 -14.44
N GLN A 319 7.72 21.79 -14.21
CA GLN A 319 8.05 23.13 -14.65
C GLN A 319 8.09 23.28 -16.18
N ARG A 320 8.41 22.20 -16.91
CA ARG A 320 8.41 22.19 -18.40
C ARG A 320 7.03 21.93 -19.00
N TYR A 321 6.13 21.29 -18.26
CA TYR A 321 4.78 20.91 -18.71
C TYR A 321 3.70 21.38 -17.72
N PRO A 322 3.62 22.70 -17.41
CA PRO A 322 2.69 23.23 -16.41
C PRO A 322 1.21 23.09 -16.83
N GLU A 323 0.93 23.00 -18.13
CA GLU A 323 -0.41 22.75 -18.69
C GLU A 323 -0.87 21.31 -18.51
N SER A 324 0.02 20.39 -18.13
CA SER A 324 -0.31 18.98 -17.87
C SER A 324 -0.15 18.62 -16.41
N ILE A 325 0.94 19.05 -15.75
CA ILE A 325 1.28 18.67 -14.38
C ILE A 325 1.06 19.84 -13.42
N VAL A 326 0.07 19.70 -12.56
CA VAL A 326 -0.29 20.70 -11.53
C VAL A 326 0.65 20.65 -10.34
N GLN A 327 1.00 19.44 -9.90
CA GLN A 327 1.79 19.23 -8.69
C GLN A 327 2.50 17.87 -8.72
N VAL A 328 3.71 17.82 -8.19
CA VAL A 328 4.42 16.60 -7.82
C VAL A 328 4.45 16.49 -6.31
N ARG A 329 4.12 15.32 -5.77
CA ARG A 329 4.14 15.05 -4.32
C ARG A 329 4.47 13.60 -4.05
N GLY A 330 4.95 13.31 -2.84
CA GLY A 330 5.24 11.94 -2.44
C GLY A 330 6.21 11.86 -1.28
N ARG A 331 6.47 10.62 -0.86
CA ARG A 331 7.47 10.29 0.16
C ARG A 331 8.18 8.99 -0.23
N GLY A 332 9.50 9.00 -0.27
CA GLY A 332 10.29 7.86 -0.77
C GLY A 332 9.93 7.52 -2.22
N LEU A 333 9.66 6.24 -2.51
CA LEU A 333 9.24 5.76 -3.83
C LEU A 333 7.72 5.54 -3.93
N LEU A 334 6.94 6.38 -3.28
CA LEU A 334 5.50 6.54 -3.45
C LEU A 334 5.26 7.96 -3.91
N ILE A 335 5.11 8.18 -5.22
CA ILE A 335 5.09 9.51 -5.86
C ILE A 335 3.82 9.65 -6.71
N GLY A 336 3.20 10.82 -6.65
CA GLY A 336 2.03 11.18 -7.43
C GLY A 336 2.31 12.43 -8.28
N LEU A 337 1.94 12.34 -9.55
CA LEU A 337 1.85 13.48 -10.45
C LEU A 337 0.38 13.87 -10.58
N GLN A 338 0.01 15.00 -10.00
CA GLN A 338 -1.31 15.59 -10.14
C GLN A 338 -1.42 16.22 -11.52
N MET A 339 -2.42 15.81 -12.28
CA MET A 339 -2.77 16.40 -13.56
C MET A 339 -4.06 17.24 -13.46
N HIS A 340 -4.44 17.96 -14.49
CA HIS A 340 -5.66 18.79 -14.48
C HIS A 340 -6.95 17.96 -14.58
N SER A 341 -6.91 16.75 -15.15
CA SER A 341 -8.10 15.90 -15.31
C SER A 341 -7.78 14.41 -15.34
N ASP A 342 -8.77 13.58 -15.00
CA ASP A 342 -8.70 12.13 -15.14
C ASP A 342 -8.50 11.69 -16.60
N ALA A 343 -9.02 12.47 -17.56
CA ALA A 343 -8.83 12.21 -19.00
C ALA A 343 -7.35 12.33 -19.40
N GLN A 344 -6.65 13.35 -18.92
CA GLN A 344 -5.20 13.49 -19.15
C GLN A 344 -4.40 12.35 -18.53
N VAL A 345 -4.78 11.91 -17.31
CA VAL A 345 -4.12 10.75 -16.66
C VAL A 345 -4.33 9.47 -17.45
N SER A 346 -5.55 9.25 -17.97
CA SER A 346 -5.86 8.08 -18.79
C SER A 346 -5.05 8.09 -20.08
N GLU A 347 -5.04 9.20 -20.80
CA GLU A 347 -4.26 9.36 -22.03
C GLU A 347 -2.77 9.16 -21.79
N LEU A 348 -2.20 9.77 -20.73
CA LEU A 348 -0.79 9.61 -20.38
C LEU A 348 -0.46 8.15 -20.04
N THR A 349 -1.35 7.46 -19.33
CA THR A 349 -1.17 6.03 -18.99
C THR A 349 -1.11 5.16 -20.24
N GLU A 350 -2.02 5.38 -21.20
CA GLU A 350 -2.04 4.64 -22.47
C GLU A 350 -0.77 4.89 -23.31
N ARG A 351 -0.33 6.15 -23.37
CA ARG A 351 0.90 6.53 -24.10
C ARG A 351 2.16 5.95 -23.46
N CYS A 352 2.25 6.01 -22.13
CA CYS A 352 3.35 5.37 -21.40
C CYS A 352 3.40 3.87 -21.70
N LEU A 353 2.25 3.18 -21.66
CA LEU A 353 2.19 1.76 -21.99
C LEU A 353 2.67 1.47 -23.41
N ALA A 354 2.21 2.26 -24.41
CA ALA A 354 2.63 2.12 -25.80
C ALA A 354 4.14 2.32 -26.00
N LEU A 355 4.78 3.11 -25.12
CA LEU A 355 6.22 3.36 -25.11
C LEU A 355 7.01 2.40 -24.19
N GLY A 356 6.35 1.38 -23.63
CA GLY A 356 6.99 0.38 -22.78
C GLY A 356 7.18 0.77 -21.32
N LEU A 357 6.39 1.71 -20.81
CA LEU A 357 6.38 2.11 -19.39
C LEU A 357 5.00 1.85 -18.76
N MET A 358 4.96 1.06 -17.70
CA MET A 358 3.75 0.80 -16.93
C MET A 358 3.64 1.77 -15.76
N VAL A 359 2.54 2.51 -15.68
CA VAL A 359 2.20 3.45 -14.60
C VAL A 359 0.76 3.20 -14.12
N THR A 360 0.38 3.75 -12.98
CA THR A 360 -0.95 3.51 -12.40
C THR A 360 -1.73 4.81 -12.23
N PRO A 361 -2.89 4.97 -12.90
CA PRO A 361 -3.82 6.03 -12.56
C PRO A 361 -4.43 5.79 -11.18
N THR A 362 -4.63 6.86 -10.40
CA THR A 362 -5.33 6.84 -9.12
C THR A 362 -6.44 7.88 -9.13
N ARG A 363 -7.19 7.99 -8.02
CA ARG A 363 -8.25 9.00 -7.90
C ARG A 363 -7.70 10.42 -7.99
N ASN A 364 -8.60 11.37 -8.27
CA ASN A 364 -8.34 12.81 -8.26
C ASN A 364 -7.29 13.24 -9.30
N ALA A 365 -7.34 12.69 -10.50
CA ALA A 365 -6.45 13.01 -11.60
C ALA A 365 -4.96 12.86 -11.25
N VAL A 366 -4.57 11.78 -10.59
CA VAL A 366 -3.17 11.54 -10.22
C VAL A 366 -2.62 10.30 -10.91
N LEU A 367 -1.49 10.48 -11.60
CA LEU A 367 -0.65 9.37 -12.04
C LEU A 367 0.31 8.98 -10.92
N ARG A 368 0.25 7.72 -10.47
CA ARG A 368 1.12 7.21 -9.42
C ARG A 368 2.34 6.49 -10.00
N ILE A 369 3.51 6.83 -9.46
CA ILE A 369 4.79 6.19 -9.69
C ILE A 369 5.19 5.49 -8.40
N ILE A 370 5.21 4.14 -8.42
CA ILE A 370 5.46 3.30 -7.25
C ILE A 370 6.32 2.08 -7.63
N PRO A 371 7.55 2.27 -8.16
CA PRO A 371 8.40 1.18 -8.63
C PRO A 371 8.84 0.28 -7.47
N ASN A 372 9.49 -0.86 -7.79
CA ASN A 372 10.16 -1.65 -6.76
C ASN A 372 11.25 -0.83 -6.04
N LEU A 373 11.64 -1.25 -4.82
CA LEU A 373 12.57 -0.50 -3.98
C LEU A 373 14.04 -0.61 -4.42
N LEU A 374 14.32 -1.57 -5.30
CA LEU A 374 15.67 -1.82 -5.84
C LEU A 374 15.91 -1.14 -7.19
N ILE A 375 14.91 -0.45 -7.72
CA ILE A 375 15.04 0.27 -8.99
C ILE A 375 16.32 1.11 -9.03
N THR A 376 17.03 1.07 -10.14
CA THR A 376 18.27 1.82 -10.31
C THR A 376 17.99 3.26 -10.74
N LYS A 377 19.01 4.12 -10.61
CA LYS A 377 18.92 5.50 -11.07
C LYS A 377 18.72 5.57 -12.58
N ASP A 378 19.39 4.71 -13.32
CA ASP A 378 19.30 4.68 -14.79
C ASP A 378 17.93 4.20 -15.26
N GLU A 379 17.34 3.21 -14.58
CA GLU A 379 15.96 2.78 -14.84
C GLU A 379 14.95 3.90 -14.53
N LEU A 380 15.12 4.65 -13.42
CA LEU A 380 14.28 5.80 -13.14
C LEU A 380 14.39 6.88 -14.23
N LEU A 381 15.61 7.19 -14.66
CA LEU A 381 15.83 8.18 -15.73
C LEU A 381 15.18 7.72 -17.04
N GLY A 382 15.41 6.48 -17.47
CA GLY A 382 14.80 5.94 -18.68
C GLY A 382 13.25 5.97 -18.62
N GLY A 383 12.67 5.67 -17.45
CA GLY A 383 11.23 5.79 -17.25
C GLY A 383 10.74 7.24 -17.30
N PHE A 384 11.50 8.19 -16.75
CA PHE A 384 11.16 9.61 -16.83
C PHE A 384 11.31 10.19 -18.24
N GLU A 385 12.29 9.74 -19.01
CA GLU A 385 12.44 10.09 -20.45
C GLU A 385 11.25 9.56 -21.26
N THR A 386 10.79 8.34 -20.96
CA THR A 386 9.59 7.78 -21.58
C THR A 386 8.34 8.57 -21.21
N LEU A 387 8.19 8.93 -19.94
CA LEU A 387 7.10 9.76 -19.44
C LEU A 387 7.09 11.14 -20.10
N GLU A 388 8.25 11.77 -20.23
CA GLU A 388 8.41 13.06 -20.91
C GLU A 388 8.05 12.97 -22.39
N SER A 389 8.47 11.90 -23.07
CA SER A 389 8.10 11.67 -24.48
C SER A 389 6.58 11.54 -24.66
N ALA A 390 5.91 10.86 -23.73
CA ALA A 390 4.45 10.74 -23.71
C ALA A 390 3.76 12.10 -23.52
N LEU A 391 4.24 12.92 -22.58
CA LEU A 391 3.75 14.28 -22.31
C LEU A 391 3.94 15.20 -23.51
N ALA A 392 5.10 15.18 -24.16
CA ALA A 392 5.38 16.03 -25.32
C ALA A 392 4.40 15.78 -26.48
N VAL A 393 4.02 14.52 -26.71
CA VAL A 393 3.01 14.16 -27.73
C VAL A 393 1.62 14.65 -27.34
N MET A 394 1.25 14.62 -26.06
CA MET A 394 -0.04 15.16 -25.59
C MET A 394 -0.12 16.67 -25.85
N CYS A 395 0.88 17.44 -25.41
CA CYS A 395 0.89 18.90 -25.55
C CYS A 395 0.95 19.38 -27.00
N SER A 396 1.62 18.64 -27.91
CA SER A 396 1.66 19.01 -29.32
C SER A 396 0.31 18.94 -30.04
N ARG A 397 -0.63 18.11 -29.57
CA ARG A 397 -1.98 18.00 -30.14
C ARG A 397 -2.89 19.13 -29.68
N ASP A 398 -2.76 19.54 -28.41
CA ASP A 398 -3.57 20.65 -27.88
C ASP A 398 -3.23 21.98 -28.57
N SER A 399 -1.97 22.15 -29.03
CA SER A 399 -1.54 23.34 -29.80
C SER A 399 -2.04 23.36 -31.25
N VAL A 400 -2.50 22.24 -31.80
CA VAL A 400 -3.06 22.14 -33.17
C VAL A 400 -4.59 22.24 -33.17
N ALA A 401 -5.23 22.04 -32.02
CA ALA A 401 -6.69 22.07 -31.84
C ALA A 401 -7.19 23.43 -31.32
N ALA A 402 -6.31 24.36 -30.94
CA ALA A 402 -6.59 25.73 -30.53
C ALA A 402 -6.30 26.72 -31.67
#